data_bf7107cb63b85236ecb513faab5fd966
#
_entry.id   bf7107cb63b85236ecb513faab5fd966
#
_cell.length_a   1.000
_cell.length_b   1.000
_cell.length_c   1.000
_cell.angle_alpha   90.00
_cell.angle_beta   90.00
_cell.angle_gamma   90.00
#
_symmetry.space_group_name_H-M   'P 1'
#
loop_
_entity.id
_entity.type
_entity.pdbx_description
1 polymer ?
#
loop_
_entity_poly.entity_id
_entity_poly.type
_entity_poly.pdbx_seq_one_letter_code
_entity_poly.pdbx_strand_id
1 'polypeptide(L)'
;VAPIEVGRHQLVVRTQGTVSARTESDLVPQVSGKVVQVSPQFVSGGFFAAGEVLVEIEAIDYEVALERARAALARAESEYARASKDLERLRGLAKTGVASASQLDDAERGERVTAAGLREARAVLVAAENDLERTKLRAPFAGRVRRESVDVGQFVNRGAPVANLYAIDRAE
;
A
#
# COMPACT_ATOMS: atom_id res chain seq x y z
N VAL A 1 23.91 -52.40 -59.21
CA VAL A 1 23.30 -52.59 -57.87
C VAL A 1 24.32 -52.05 -56.89
N ALA A 2 23.97 -50.97 -56.17
CA ALA A 2 24.85 -50.40 -55.14
C ALA A 2 24.59 -51.12 -53.80
N PRO A 3 25.60 -51.47 -53.03
CA PRO A 3 25.43 -52.10 -51.73
C PRO A 3 24.83 -51.13 -50.74
N ILE A 4 23.88 -51.58 -49.92
CA ILE A 4 23.33 -50.82 -48.83
C ILE A 4 24.29 -50.98 -47.63
N GLU A 5 24.95 -49.87 -47.22
CA GLU A 5 25.77 -49.85 -46.01
C GLU A 5 24.92 -49.45 -44.82
N VAL A 6 24.85 -50.29 -43.81
CA VAL A 6 24.18 -50.00 -42.53
C VAL A 6 25.15 -49.20 -41.65
N GLY A 7 24.93 -47.91 -41.52
CA GLY A 7 25.71 -47.03 -40.68
C GLY A 7 24.88 -46.37 -39.58
N ARG A 8 25.53 -45.98 -38.47
CA ARG A 8 24.86 -45.13 -37.46
C ARG A 8 24.87 -43.69 -37.96
N HIS A 9 23.70 -43.13 -38.22
CA HIS A 9 23.54 -41.74 -38.56
C HIS A 9 23.03 -40.96 -37.32
N GLN A 10 23.78 -39.96 -36.92
CA GLN A 10 23.35 -39.04 -35.85
C GLN A 10 22.43 -37.97 -36.45
N LEU A 11 21.17 -38.06 -36.11
CA LEU A 11 20.20 -37.02 -36.46
C LEU A 11 20.31 -35.87 -35.45
N VAL A 12 20.67 -34.68 -35.91
CA VAL A 12 20.71 -33.46 -35.10
C VAL A 12 19.45 -32.67 -35.37
N VAL A 13 18.61 -32.59 -34.34
CA VAL A 13 17.42 -31.70 -34.34
C VAL A 13 17.85 -30.38 -33.71
N ARG A 14 17.81 -29.31 -34.51
CA ARG A 14 18.02 -27.94 -34.01
C ARG A 14 16.64 -27.32 -33.70
N THR A 15 16.46 -26.94 -32.45
CA THR A 15 15.26 -26.21 -32.02
C THR A 15 15.66 -24.82 -31.53
N GLN A 16 14.77 -23.86 -31.66
CA GLN A 16 14.91 -22.52 -31.14
C GLN A 16 13.73 -22.26 -30.22
N GLY A 17 13.96 -21.55 -29.12
CA GLY A 17 12.96 -21.12 -28.18
C GLY A 17 13.35 -19.79 -27.57
N THR A 18 12.36 -19.01 -27.16
CA THR A 18 12.57 -17.77 -26.41
C THR A 18 12.37 -18.08 -24.94
N VAL A 19 13.37 -17.78 -24.12
CA VAL A 19 13.25 -17.88 -22.66
C VAL A 19 12.60 -16.60 -22.16
N SER A 20 11.47 -16.72 -21.47
CA SER A 20 10.78 -15.60 -20.84
C SER A 20 10.70 -15.79 -19.32
N ALA A 21 10.65 -14.67 -18.59
CA ALA A 21 10.40 -14.72 -17.16
C ALA A 21 8.95 -15.14 -16.91
N ARG A 22 8.76 -16.08 -15.98
CA ARG A 22 7.41 -16.52 -15.61
C ARG A 22 6.58 -15.42 -14.94
N THR A 23 7.24 -14.58 -14.12
CA THR A 23 6.59 -13.47 -13.40
C THR A 23 7.15 -12.16 -13.90
N GLU A 24 6.26 -11.34 -14.45
CA GLU A 24 6.56 -9.99 -14.90
C GLU A 24 5.47 -9.06 -14.39
N SER A 25 5.83 -7.89 -13.89
CA SER A 25 4.88 -6.93 -13.33
C SER A 25 5.37 -5.50 -13.53
N ASP A 26 4.42 -4.62 -13.79
CA ASP A 26 4.71 -3.19 -13.78
C ASP A 26 4.73 -2.66 -12.34
N LEU A 27 5.73 -1.84 -12.03
CA LEU A 27 5.80 -1.07 -10.80
C LEU A 27 4.95 0.18 -10.97
N VAL A 28 3.84 0.25 -10.23
CA VAL A 28 2.84 1.31 -10.38
C VAL A 28 2.69 2.06 -9.05
N PRO A 29 2.89 3.40 -9.03
CA PRO A 29 2.63 4.21 -7.85
C PRO A 29 1.15 4.17 -7.45
N GLN A 30 0.88 4.04 -6.16
CA GLN A 30 -0.47 4.09 -5.61
C GLN A 30 -0.85 5.49 -5.10
N VAL A 31 0.12 6.42 -5.09
CA VAL A 31 -0.03 7.83 -4.74
C VAL A 31 0.70 8.68 -5.78
N SER A 32 0.37 9.96 -5.89
CA SER A 32 0.99 10.88 -6.84
C SER A 32 1.97 11.81 -6.11
N GLY A 33 3.02 12.24 -6.77
CA GLY A 33 3.95 13.21 -6.22
C GLY A 33 5.27 13.28 -6.99
N LYS A 34 6.18 14.12 -6.53
CA LYS A 34 7.51 14.27 -7.09
C LYS A 34 8.42 13.15 -6.59
N VAL A 35 9.20 12.55 -7.47
CA VAL A 35 10.23 11.58 -7.09
C VAL A 35 11.41 12.31 -6.47
N VAL A 36 11.74 11.95 -5.23
CA VAL A 36 12.86 12.54 -4.47
C VAL A 36 14.07 11.64 -4.44
N GLN A 37 13.87 10.32 -4.55
CA GLN A 37 14.96 9.35 -4.55
C GLN A 37 14.62 8.16 -5.44
N VAL A 38 15.65 7.67 -6.13
CA VAL A 38 15.63 6.44 -6.93
C VAL A 38 16.79 5.58 -6.48
N SER A 39 16.56 4.28 -6.22
CA SER A 39 17.62 3.35 -5.82
C SER A 39 18.69 3.27 -6.92
N PRO A 40 19.98 3.28 -6.58
CA PRO A 40 21.06 3.09 -7.57
C PRO A 40 20.96 1.77 -8.36
N GLN A 41 20.26 0.79 -7.81
CA GLN A 41 20.02 -0.51 -8.45
C GLN A 41 18.80 -0.48 -9.39
N PHE A 42 18.03 0.60 -9.37
CA PHE A 42 16.84 0.79 -10.21
C PHE A 42 17.25 1.28 -11.61
N VAL A 43 18.01 0.47 -12.29
CA VAL A 43 18.48 0.67 -13.68
C VAL A 43 18.19 -0.57 -14.49
N SER A 44 18.06 -0.44 -15.80
CA SER A 44 17.80 -1.58 -16.69
C SER A 44 18.82 -2.70 -16.47
N GLY A 45 18.33 -3.89 -16.14
CA GLY A 45 19.15 -5.06 -15.77
C GLY A 45 19.62 -5.09 -14.31
N GLY A 46 19.37 -4.04 -13.51
CA GLY A 46 19.72 -4.00 -12.10
C GLY A 46 18.95 -5.02 -11.26
N PHE A 47 19.58 -5.52 -10.20
CA PHE A 47 19.00 -6.49 -9.27
C PHE A 47 18.37 -5.80 -8.08
N PHE A 48 17.27 -6.37 -7.58
CA PHE A 48 16.62 -5.92 -6.35
C PHE A 48 16.09 -7.11 -5.54
N ALA A 49 16.02 -6.92 -4.23
CA ALA A 49 15.40 -7.85 -3.30
C ALA A 49 13.90 -7.56 -3.12
N ALA A 50 13.14 -8.59 -2.71
CA ALA A 50 11.74 -8.40 -2.33
C ALA A 50 11.60 -7.41 -1.17
N GLY A 51 10.66 -6.45 -1.27
CA GLY A 51 10.44 -5.42 -0.28
C GLY A 51 11.42 -4.23 -0.33
N GLU A 52 12.45 -4.29 -1.17
CA GLU A 52 13.40 -3.19 -1.35
C GLU A 52 12.69 -1.95 -1.90
N VAL A 53 13.03 -0.76 -1.37
CA VAL A 53 12.50 0.51 -1.85
C VAL A 53 13.26 0.89 -3.12
N LEU A 54 12.55 0.94 -4.24
CA LEU A 54 13.12 1.26 -5.54
C LEU A 54 12.98 2.75 -5.90
N VAL A 55 11.85 3.36 -5.51
CA VAL A 55 11.56 4.77 -5.77
C VAL A 55 10.90 5.37 -4.53
N GLU A 56 11.28 6.59 -4.16
CA GLU A 56 10.63 7.37 -3.10
C GLU A 56 9.98 8.62 -3.69
N ILE A 57 8.71 8.80 -3.34
CA ILE A 57 7.91 9.99 -3.66
C ILE A 57 7.97 10.93 -2.48
N GLU A 58 7.94 12.25 -2.73
CA GLU A 58 7.94 13.29 -1.71
C GLU A 58 6.82 13.08 -0.69
N ALA A 59 7.21 12.92 0.58
CA ALA A 59 6.30 12.49 1.65
C ALA A 59 5.64 13.65 2.41
N ILE A 60 6.10 14.90 2.23
CA ILE A 60 5.74 16.05 3.07
C ILE A 60 4.22 16.23 3.20
N ASP A 61 3.50 16.20 2.09
CA ASP A 61 2.04 16.38 2.10
C ASP A 61 1.31 15.22 2.81
N TYR A 62 1.84 14.00 2.68
CA TYR A 62 1.33 12.80 3.33
C TYR A 62 1.61 12.79 4.82
N GLU A 63 2.79 13.28 5.26
CA GLU A 63 3.13 13.48 6.67
C GLU A 63 2.20 14.50 7.32
N VAL A 64 1.94 15.63 6.65
CA VAL A 64 0.99 16.64 7.13
C VAL A 64 -0.44 16.07 7.20
N ALA A 65 -0.86 15.26 6.23
CA ALA A 65 -2.15 14.60 6.25
C ALA A 65 -2.26 13.61 7.43
N LEU A 66 -1.20 12.86 7.71
CA LEU A 66 -1.11 11.95 8.85
C LEU A 66 -1.23 12.69 10.18
N GLU A 67 -0.52 13.80 10.37
CA GLU A 67 -0.61 14.60 11.60
C GLU A 67 -2.01 15.22 11.80
N ARG A 68 -2.66 15.65 10.72
CA ARG A 68 -4.06 16.10 10.77
C ARG A 68 -5.01 14.99 11.19
N ALA A 69 -4.82 13.78 10.66
CA ALA A 69 -5.63 12.61 11.02
C ALA A 69 -5.41 12.21 12.48
N ARG A 70 -4.19 12.27 13.00
CA ARG A 70 -3.86 12.03 14.42
C ARG A 70 -4.55 13.04 15.34
N ALA A 71 -4.52 14.31 14.98
CA ALA A 71 -5.20 15.36 15.74
C ALA A 71 -6.72 15.18 15.74
N ALA A 72 -7.32 14.80 14.59
CA ALA A 72 -8.74 14.50 14.48
C ALA A 72 -9.13 13.29 15.34
N LEU A 73 -8.32 12.24 15.38
CA LEU A 73 -8.54 11.08 16.25
C LEU A 73 -8.51 11.48 17.73
N ALA A 74 -7.50 12.23 18.18
CA ALA A 74 -7.38 12.67 19.57
C ALA A 74 -8.59 13.51 20.01
N ARG A 75 -9.11 14.35 19.12
CA ARG A 75 -10.34 15.11 19.35
C ARG A 75 -11.55 14.17 19.49
N ALA A 76 -11.75 13.25 18.55
CA ALA A 76 -12.87 12.31 18.58
C ALA A 76 -12.83 11.39 19.81
N GLU A 77 -11.65 10.97 20.24
CA GLU A 77 -11.44 10.21 21.49
C GLU A 77 -11.89 11.01 22.72
N SER A 78 -11.55 12.31 22.78
CA SER A 78 -11.93 13.19 23.87
C SER A 78 -13.45 13.43 23.90
N GLU A 79 -14.07 13.63 22.74
CA GLU A 79 -15.51 13.80 22.60
C GLU A 79 -16.28 12.53 23.02
N TYR A 80 -15.83 11.36 22.57
CA TYR A 80 -16.40 10.08 22.98
C TYR A 80 -16.24 9.81 24.48
N ALA A 81 -15.05 10.02 25.03
CA ALA A 81 -14.78 9.84 26.45
C ALA A 81 -15.68 10.74 27.32
N ARG A 82 -15.93 11.98 26.88
CA ARG A 82 -16.87 12.90 27.56
C ARG A 82 -18.29 12.36 27.49
N ALA A 83 -18.81 11.99 26.31
CA ALA A 83 -20.15 11.50 26.13
C ALA A 83 -20.39 10.20 26.90
N SER A 84 -19.42 9.28 26.92
CA SER A 84 -19.47 8.02 27.68
C SER A 84 -19.56 8.28 29.19
N LYS A 85 -18.76 9.21 29.74
CA LYS A 85 -18.84 9.61 31.15
C LYS A 85 -20.18 10.27 31.52
N ASP A 86 -20.71 11.12 30.62
CA ASP A 86 -22.01 11.76 30.81
C ASP A 86 -23.13 10.72 30.85
N LEU A 87 -23.11 9.74 29.96
CA LEU A 87 -24.06 8.63 29.95
C LEU A 87 -23.97 7.80 31.24
N GLU A 88 -22.75 7.43 31.65
CA GLU A 88 -22.54 6.68 32.89
C GLU A 88 -23.09 7.43 34.12
N ARG A 89 -22.84 8.76 34.20
CA ARG A 89 -23.36 9.61 35.26
C ARG A 89 -24.90 9.65 35.26
N LEU A 90 -25.51 9.83 34.09
CA LEU A 90 -26.99 9.87 33.95
C LEU A 90 -27.63 8.51 34.26
N ARG A 91 -27.01 7.39 33.87
CA ARG A 91 -27.43 6.05 34.27
C ARG A 91 -27.41 5.86 35.80
N GLY A 92 -26.39 6.39 36.46
CA GLY A 92 -26.35 6.41 37.94
C GLY A 92 -27.48 7.21 38.56
N LEU A 93 -27.75 8.41 38.06
CA LEU A 93 -28.83 9.29 38.53
C LEU A 93 -30.25 8.74 38.22
N ALA A 94 -30.43 8.06 37.11
CA ALA A 94 -31.70 7.41 36.77
C ALA A 94 -32.07 6.30 37.77
N LYS A 95 -31.07 5.52 38.28
CA LYS A 95 -31.30 4.50 39.33
C LYS A 95 -31.83 5.10 40.61
N THR A 96 -31.52 6.34 40.91
CA THR A 96 -32.03 7.07 42.13
C THR A 96 -33.26 7.93 41.83
N GLY A 97 -33.84 7.88 40.61
CA GLY A 97 -35.01 8.61 40.24
C GLY A 97 -34.76 10.12 39.95
N VAL A 98 -33.49 10.55 39.88
CA VAL A 98 -33.13 11.96 39.69
C VAL A 98 -33.10 12.35 38.20
N ALA A 99 -32.66 11.44 37.31
CA ALA A 99 -32.62 11.70 35.87
C ALA A 99 -33.93 11.20 35.20
N SER A 100 -34.42 11.97 34.21
CA SER A 100 -35.55 11.55 33.39
C SER A 100 -35.17 10.55 32.30
N ALA A 101 -36.14 9.77 31.82
CA ALA A 101 -35.92 8.84 30.69
C ALA A 101 -35.46 9.59 29.44
N SER A 102 -35.97 10.76 29.14
CA SER A 102 -35.56 11.57 27.99
C SER A 102 -34.11 12.00 28.09
N GLN A 103 -33.61 12.38 29.28
CA GLN A 103 -32.21 12.74 29.49
C GLN A 103 -31.29 11.55 29.25
N LEU A 104 -31.72 10.34 29.67
CA LEU A 104 -30.96 9.13 29.42
C LEU A 104 -30.92 8.78 27.93
N ASP A 105 -32.05 8.85 27.22
CA ASP A 105 -32.16 8.61 25.80
C ASP A 105 -31.27 9.58 24.97
N ASP A 106 -31.25 10.86 25.38
CA ASP A 106 -30.39 11.88 24.73
C ASP A 106 -28.90 11.58 24.95
N ALA A 107 -28.52 11.18 26.16
CA ALA A 107 -27.12 10.79 26.43
C ALA A 107 -26.71 9.51 25.70
N GLU A 108 -27.61 8.53 25.59
CA GLU A 108 -27.34 7.30 24.80
C GLU A 108 -27.20 7.59 23.29
N ARG A 109 -28.00 8.54 22.77
CA ARG A 109 -27.84 9.00 21.40
C ARG A 109 -26.53 9.74 21.21
N GLY A 110 -26.16 10.63 22.12
CA GLY A 110 -24.93 11.39 22.11
C GLY A 110 -23.69 10.47 22.12
N GLU A 111 -23.69 9.46 22.96
CA GLU A 111 -22.61 8.46 23.02
C GLU A 111 -22.50 7.68 21.70
N ARG A 112 -23.62 7.22 21.13
CA ARG A 112 -23.61 6.51 19.83
C ARG A 112 -23.08 7.38 18.68
N VAL A 113 -23.43 8.66 18.65
CA VAL A 113 -22.93 9.61 17.64
C VAL A 113 -21.43 9.81 17.77
N THR A 114 -20.95 10.07 19.00
CA THR A 114 -19.51 10.26 19.23
C THR A 114 -18.71 8.97 19.01
N ALA A 115 -19.25 7.80 19.33
CA ALA A 115 -18.66 6.50 19.01
C ALA A 115 -18.54 6.26 17.49
N ALA A 116 -19.51 6.74 16.71
CA ALA A 116 -19.42 6.69 15.25
C ALA A 116 -18.34 7.63 14.71
N GLY A 117 -18.28 8.87 15.22
CA GLY A 117 -17.21 9.84 14.88
C GLY A 117 -15.80 9.32 15.22
N LEU A 118 -15.67 8.64 16.36
CA LEU A 118 -14.38 8.00 16.73
C LEU A 118 -13.98 6.93 15.72
N ARG A 119 -14.91 6.09 15.27
CA ARG A 119 -14.61 5.06 14.24
C ARG A 119 -14.22 5.68 12.91
N GLU A 120 -14.88 6.75 12.52
CA GLU A 120 -14.54 7.52 11.31
C GLU A 120 -13.11 8.10 11.40
N ALA A 121 -12.79 8.78 12.50
CA ALA A 121 -11.46 9.35 12.71
C ALA A 121 -10.35 8.28 12.68
N ARG A 122 -10.59 7.08 13.24
CA ARG A 122 -9.68 5.95 13.14
C ARG A 122 -9.48 5.47 11.70
N ALA A 123 -10.55 5.40 10.92
CA ALA A 123 -10.46 4.99 9.52
C ALA A 123 -9.66 6.00 8.69
N VAL A 124 -9.85 7.31 8.94
CA VAL A 124 -9.07 8.38 8.29
C VAL A 124 -7.59 8.30 8.65
N LEU A 125 -7.27 8.00 9.91
CA LEU A 125 -5.86 7.80 10.33
C LEU A 125 -5.23 6.63 9.57
N VAL A 126 -5.87 5.48 9.52
CA VAL A 126 -5.35 4.30 8.79
C VAL A 126 -5.17 4.60 7.30
N ALA A 127 -6.08 5.37 6.69
CA ALA A 127 -5.93 5.78 5.29
C ALA A 127 -4.69 6.66 5.09
N ALA A 128 -4.47 7.65 5.98
CA ALA A 128 -3.31 8.53 5.91
C ALA A 128 -1.97 7.78 6.14
N GLU A 129 -1.94 6.81 7.06
CA GLU A 129 -0.78 5.93 7.29
C GLU A 129 -0.45 5.10 6.04
N ASN A 130 -1.46 4.51 5.41
CA ASN A 130 -1.30 3.74 4.19
C ASN A 130 -0.79 4.62 3.03
N ASP A 131 -1.32 5.83 2.88
CA ASP A 131 -0.89 6.72 1.80
C ASP A 131 0.56 7.19 2.00
N LEU A 132 0.99 7.43 3.24
CA LEU A 132 2.38 7.71 3.56
C LEU A 132 3.30 6.51 3.24
N GLU A 133 2.91 5.29 3.61
CA GLU A 133 3.72 4.09 3.26
C GLU A 133 3.80 3.89 1.74
N ARG A 134 2.75 4.22 1.00
CA ARG A 134 2.71 4.14 -0.47
C ARG A 134 3.60 5.14 -1.19
N THR A 135 4.15 6.14 -0.49
CA THR A 135 5.20 7.01 -1.05
C THR A 135 6.49 6.27 -1.33
N LYS A 136 6.71 5.11 -0.67
CA LYS A 136 7.85 4.23 -0.88
C LYS A 136 7.45 3.08 -1.80
N LEU A 137 7.82 3.16 -3.06
CA LEU A 137 7.56 2.11 -4.03
C LEU A 137 8.51 0.95 -3.78
N ARG A 138 7.97 -0.15 -3.26
CA ARG A 138 8.73 -1.37 -2.95
C ARG A 138 8.60 -2.42 -4.03
N ALA A 139 9.67 -3.19 -4.21
CA ALA A 139 9.66 -4.37 -5.08
C ALA A 139 8.73 -5.46 -4.53
N PRO A 140 7.76 -5.96 -5.32
CA PRO A 140 6.83 -7.00 -4.86
C PRO A 140 7.46 -8.39 -4.74
N PHE A 141 8.57 -8.63 -5.41
CA PHE A 141 9.35 -9.87 -5.41
C PHE A 141 10.83 -9.56 -5.65
N ALA A 142 11.71 -10.54 -5.51
CA ALA A 142 13.12 -10.41 -5.89
C ALA A 142 13.28 -10.62 -7.40
N GLY A 143 14.07 -9.77 -8.07
CA GLY A 143 14.18 -9.84 -9.52
C GLY A 143 15.12 -8.82 -10.14
N ARG A 144 14.83 -8.47 -11.39
CA ARG A 144 15.56 -7.45 -12.15
C ARG A 144 14.60 -6.43 -12.77
N VAL A 145 15.11 -5.23 -12.95
CA VAL A 145 14.45 -4.17 -13.72
C VAL A 145 14.62 -4.48 -15.20
N ARG A 146 13.52 -4.59 -15.95
CA ARG A 146 13.56 -4.70 -17.41
C ARG A 146 13.75 -3.34 -18.04
N ARG A 147 12.95 -2.37 -17.59
CA ARG A 147 12.99 -0.98 -18.07
C ARG A 147 12.47 -0.07 -16.95
N GLU A 148 13.16 1.00 -16.72
CA GLU A 148 12.72 2.14 -15.93
C GLU A 148 12.23 3.27 -16.83
N SER A 149 11.31 4.09 -16.33
CA SER A 149 10.75 5.24 -17.04
C SER A 149 10.58 6.47 -16.14
N VAL A 150 11.32 6.52 -15.02
CA VAL A 150 11.24 7.62 -14.07
C VAL A 150 12.62 8.01 -13.55
N ASP A 151 12.83 9.31 -13.40
CA ASP A 151 14.04 9.93 -12.86
C ASP A 151 13.72 10.77 -11.62
N VAL A 152 14.76 11.05 -10.80
CA VAL A 152 14.66 11.98 -9.67
C VAL A 152 14.22 13.36 -10.17
N GLY A 153 13.25 13.95 -9.50
CA GLY A 153 12.67 15.25 -9.84
C GLY A 153 11.44 15.18 -10.74
N GLN A 154 11.14 14.04 -11.36
CA GLN A 154 9.91 13.86 -12.15
C GLN A 154 8.68 13.73 -11.25
N PHE A 155 7.54 14.15 -11.77
CA PHE A 155 6.25 13.96 -11.12
C PHE A 155 5.59 12.68 -11.65
N VAL A 156 5.18 11.81 -10.74
CA VAL A 156 4.48 10.56 -11.05
C VAL A 156 3.02 10.65 -10.65
N ASN A 157 2.15 10.05 -11.45
CA ASN A 157 0.73 9.99 -11.18
C ASN A 157 0.34 8.59 -10.68
N ARG A 158 -0.63 8.55 -9.81
CA ARG A 158 -1.26 7.30 -9.37
C ARG A 158 -1.73 6.49 -10.58
N GLY A 159 -1.35 5.20 -10.64
CA GLY A 159 -1.78 4.30 -11.69
C GLY A 159 -0.91 4.31 -12.96
N ALA A 160 0.05 5.23 -13.10
CA ALA A 160 0.98 5.25 -14.24
C ALA A 160 2.19 4.37 -13.95
N PRO A 161 2.54 3.37 -14.79
CA PRO A 161 3.69 2.51 -14.55
C PRO A 161 5.00 3.29 -14.67
N VAL A 162 5.90 3.08 -13.69
CA VAL A 162 7.22 3.73 -13.62
C VAL A 162 8.37 2.77 -13.97
N ALA A 163 8.12 1.48 -13.96
CA ALA A 163 9.07 0.46 -14.42
C ALA A 163 8.35 -0.85 -14.75
N ASN A 164 9.04 -1.70 -15.50
CA ASN A 164 8.69 -3.09 -15.69
C ASN A 164 9.73 -3.98 -15.00
N LEU A 165 9.27 -4.89 -14.15
CA LEU A 165 10.06 -5.77 -13.31
C LEU A 165 9.83 -7.23 -13.70
N TYR A 166 10.86 -8.08 -13.59
CA TYR A 166 10.70 -9.52 -13.79
C TYR A 166 11.46 -10.33 -12.73
N ALA A 167 10.85 -11.44 -12.33
CA ALA A 167 11.46 -12.37 -11.38
C ALA A 167 12.52 -13.24 -12.08
N ILE A 168 13.55 -13.64 -11.29
CA ILE A 168 14.65 -14.47 -11.77
C ILE A 168 14.65 -15.88 -11.19
N ASP A 169 13.62 -16.22 -10.41
CA ASP A 169 13.51 -17.51 -9.72
C ASP A 169 13.19 -18.66 -10.67
N ARG A 170 12.45 -18.41 -11.75
CA ARG A 170 12.09 -19.40 -12.79
C ARG A 170 11.95 -18.73 -14.15
N ALA A 171 12.45 -19.40 -15.18
CA ALA A 171 12.26 -19.08 -16.59
C ALA A 171 11.48 -20.20 -17.27
N GLU A 172 10.62 -19.87 -18.21
CA GLU A 172 9.86 -20.79 -19.07
C GLU A 172 10.20 -20.56 -20.54
#